data_46dbc1bbc38722154828a79ff0219350
#
_entry.id   46dbc1bbc38722154828a79ff0219350
#
_cell.length_a   1.000
_cell.length_b   1.000
_cell.length_c   1.000
_cell.angle_alpha   90.00
_cell.angle_beta   90.00
_cell.angle_gamma   90.00
#
_symmetry.space_group_name_H-M   'P 1'
#
loop_
_entity.id
_entity.type
_entity.pdbx_description
1 polymer ?
#
loop_
_entity_poly.entity_id
_entity_poly.type
_entity_poly.pdbx_seq_one_letter_code
_entity_poly.pdbx_strand_id
1 'polypeptide(L)'
;MSTLQERRLKVDLFAKKNAKDTLQNAVAPEFERWVKHFCDSMESVYSGSNPSEFFQVYREFSEAELFLLKGMNRVQFYNRYFKSRTLPLDNPAFVSCFKLYYQNLLTGRKSELQAKIVKAINANRSLQILTEVFLTDSTLQSSRIRRLACVNGLKEVYYNKSFDRSAIEMMLRQPSENDADLDSIAAHCYAQLTRCKGGTPFPDLVLTDEAQERWSVSQLAGVPVYLYFFATWSPNSLKELQLLERWKEKFQGRVEFIGVSMDDDYSDFRKYLEEHPKQTLDFVYGNADPFIQEKLKLKAVPHAFLIDERGFIAVEIPLSPSDPKFEAALNQLAVAPADVRQKPKTWKDH
;
A
#
# COMPACT_ATOMS: atom_id res chain seq x y z
N MET A 1 -23.45 -5.95 8.84
CA MET A 1 -21.99 -5.91 8.66
C MET A 1 -21.27 -5.00 9.66
N SER A 2 -21.83 -3.85 10.07
CA SER A 2 -21.17 -2.91 11.00
C SER A 2 -20.83 -3.52 12.38
N THR A 3 -21.75 -4.26 13.00
CA THR A 3 -21.54 -4.88 14.34
C THR A 3 -20.40 -5.91 14.37
N LEU A 4 -20.15 -6.61 13.29
CA LEU A 4 -19.09 -7.62 13.18
C LEU A 4 -17.71 -6.97 13.03
N GLN A 5 -17.62 -5.92 12.22
CA GLN A 5 -16.41 -5.13 12.06
C GLN A 5 -16.04 -4.39 13.35
N GLU A 6 -17.01 -3.82 14.06
CA GLU A 6 -16.78 -3.16 15.35
C GLU A 6 -16.29 -4.14 16.43
N ARG A 7 -16.86 -5.33 16.49
CA ARG A 7 -16.42 -6.37 17.44
C ARG A 7 -15.03 -6.90 17.09
N ARG A 8 -14.73 -7.10 15.80
CA ARG A 8 -13.38 -7.46 15.34
C ARG A 8 -12.37 -6.37 15.67
N LEU A 9 -12.69 -5.10 15.42
CA LEU A 9 -11.83 -3.96 15.75
C LEU A 9 -11.51 -3.90 17.26
N LYS A 10 -12.50 -4.18 18.13
CA LYS A 10 -12.27 -4.24 19.58
C LYS A 10 -11.32 -5.37 19.99
N VAL A 11 -11.42 -6.55 19.35
CA VAL A 11 -10.51 -7.68 19.58
C VAL A 11 -9.10 -7.34 19.09
N ASP A 12 -8.97 -6.74 17.90
CA ASP A 12 -7.69 -6.33 17.33
C ASP A 12 -7.01 -5.24 18.17
N LEU A 13 -7.77 -4.25 18.66
CA LEU A 13 -7.28 -3.21 19.54
C LEU A 13 -6.81 -3.77 20.90
N PHE A 14 -7.56 -4.72 21.45
CA PHE A 14 -7.18 -5.40 22.68
C PHE A 14 -5.91 -6.24 22.50
N ALA A 15 -5.82 -7.01 21.43
CA ALA A 15 -4.61 -7.78 21.09
C ALA A 15 -3.39 -6.89 20.87
N LYS A 16 -3.52 -5.77 20.14
CA LYS A 16 -2.43 -4.80 19.90
C LYS A 16 -1.99 -4.07 21.16
N LYS A 17 -2.92 -3.70 22.03
CA LYS A 17 -2.63 -3.01 23.30
C LYS A 17 -1.82 -3.90 24.25
N ASN A 18 -2.09 -5.20 24.27
CA ASN A 18 -1.47 -6.15 25.18
C ASN A 18 -0.24 -6.87 24.60
N ALA A 19 0.01 -6.78 23.28
CA ALA A 19 1.22 -7.36 22.66
C ALA A 19 2.52 -6.61 23.03
N LYS A 20 2.44 -5.43 23.66
CA LYS A 20 3.60 -4.65 24.10
C LYS A 20 4.01 -4.88 25.56
N ASP A 21 3.14 -5.49 26.37
CA ASP A 21 3.43 -5.70 27.78
C ASP A 21 3.73 -7.17 28.04
N THR A 22 4.83 -7.41 28.76
CA THR A 22 5.36 -8.72 29.21
C THR A 22 4.43 -9.47 30.20
N LEU A 23 3.14 -9.21 30.19
CA LEU A 23 2.11 -9.78 31.07
C LEU A 23 1.33 -10.94 30.39
N GLN A 24 2.04 -11.78 29.62
CA GLN A 24 1.41 -12.93 28.93
C GLN A 24 0.57 -13.85 29.83
N ASN A 25 0.86 -13.91 31.12
CA ASN A 25 0.15 -14.82 32.04
C ASN A 25 -1.14 -14.24 32.64
N ALA A 26 -1.35 -12.95 32.67
CA ALA A 26 -2.55 -12.31 33.26
C ALA A 26 -3.65 -12.03 32.20
N VAL A 27 -3.27 -11.89 30.95
CA VAL A 27 -4.17 -11.52 29.84
C VAL A 27 -4.84 -12.74 29.20
N ALA A 28 -4.22 -13.93 29.30
CA ALA A 28 -4.69 -15.14 28.66
C ALA A 28 -6.17 -15.54 29.03
N PRO A 29 -6.60 -15.50 30.31
CA PRO A 29 -7.96 -15.89 30.66
C PRO A 29 -9.04 -14.89 30.18
N GLU A 30 -8.70 -13.60 30.13
CA GLU A 30 -9.60 -12.58 29.60
C GLU A 30 -9.74 -12.71 28.07
N PHE A 31 -8.64 -12.89 27.38
CA PHE A 31 -8.63 -13.09 25.94
C PHE A 31 -9.38 -14.38 25.55
N GLU A 32 -9.24 -15.47 26.32
CA GLU A 32 -10.01 -16.69 26.12
C GLU A 32 -11.52 -16.49 26.25
N ARG A 33 -11.95 -15.72 27.27
CA ARG A 33 -13.36 -15.36 27.44
C ARG A 33 -13.87 -14.52 26.26
N TRP A 34 -13.06 -13.59 25.76
CA TRP A 34 -13.42 -12.77 24.60
C TRP A 34 -13.55 -13.60 23.31
N VAL A 35 -12.59 -14.49 23.04
CA VAL A 35 -12.66 -15.41 21.89
C VAL A 35 -13.89 -16.29 21.97
N LYS A 36 -14.16 -16.89 23.12
CA LYS A 36 -15.35 -17.72 23.33
C LYS A 36 -16.62 -16.91 23.11
N HIS A 37 -16.75 -15.75 23.74
CA HIS A 37 -17.90 -14.87 23.57
C HIS A 37 -18.10 -14.41 22.12
N PHE A 38 -17.03 -14.16 21.37
CA PHE A 38 -17.10 -13.86 19.95
C PHE A 38 -17.66 -15.04 19.16
N CYS A 39 -17.11 -16.23 19.34
CA CYS A 39 -17.58 -17.45 18.66
C CYS A 39 -19.04 -17.77 19.00
N ASP A 40 -19.40 -17.72 20.28
CA ASP A 40 -20.78 -17.95 20.75
C ASP A 40 -21.77 -16.91 20.18
N SER A 41 -21.34 -15.64 20.10
CA SER A 41 -22.15 -14.57 19.51
C SER A 41 -22.34 -14.76 18.01
N MET A 42 -21.29 -15.20 17.30
CA MET A 42 -21.37 -15.51 15.87
C MET A 42 -22.33 -16.67 15.62
N GLU A 43 -22.26 -17.73 16.43
CA GLU A 43 -23.15 -18.88 16.35
C GLU A 43 -24.59 -18.48 16.62
N SER A 44 -24.85 -17.74 17.70
CA SER A 44 -26.18 -17.25 18.05
C SER A 44 -26.84 -16.40 16.96
N VAL A 45 -26.10 -15.51 16.36
CA VAL A 45 -26.61 -14.58 15.31
C VAL A 45 -26.91 -15.29 13.99
N TYR A 46 -26.15 -16.36 13.67
CA TYR A 46 -26.21 -16.98 12.34
C TYR A 46 -26.70 -18.43 12.33
N SER A 47 -27.00 -19.05 13.49
CA SER A 47 -27.49 -20.42 13.58
C SER A 47 -28.87 -20.65 12.92
N GLY A 48 -29.68 -19.60 12.81
CA GLY A 48 -31.00 -19.66 12.17
C GLY A 48 -31.05 -19.33 10.69
N SER A 49 -29.91 -18.91 10.08
CA SER A 49 -29.79 -18.54 8.68
C SER A 49 -29.07 -19.64 7.91
N ASN A 50 -29.38 -19.79 6.62
CA ASN A 50 -28.55 -20.61 5.70
C ASN A 50 -27.52 -19.68 5.05
N PRO A 51 -26.34 -19.44 5.69
CA PRO A 51 -25.37 -18.47 5.19
C PRO A 51 -24.72 -18.96 3.91
N SER A 52 -24.38 -18.04 3.00
CA SER A 52 -23.62 -18.36 1.80
C SER A 52 -22.28 -19.02 2.15
N GLU A 53 -21.75 -19.84 1.25
CA GLU A 53 -20.44 -20.49 1.39
C GLU A 53 -19.32 -19.45 1.68
N PHE A 54 -19.36 -18.33 0.98
CA PHE A 54 -18.42 -17.22 1.23
C PHE A 54 -18.45 -16.74 2.69
N PHE A 55 -19.65 -16.61 3.27
CA PHE A 55 -19.77 -16.15 4.64
C PHE A 55 -19.34 -17.22 5.65
N GLN A 56 -19.59 -18.51 5.37
CA GLN A 56 -19.11 -19.61 6.21
C GLN A 56 -17.60 -19.63 6.28
N VAL A 57 -16.93 -19.50 5.13
CA VAL A 57 -15.46 -19.39 5.03
C VAL A 57 -14.95 -18.14 5.75
N TYR A 58 -15.62 -16.99 5.58
CA TYR A 58 -15.26 -15.76 6.26
C TYR A 58 -15.31 -15.92 7.79
N ARG A 59 -16.38 -16.53 8.33
CA ARG A 59 -16.52 -16.81 9.75
C ARG A 59 -15.41 -17.74 10.24
N GLU A 60 -15.23 -18.87 9.56
CA GLU A 60 -14.24 -19.89 9.93
C GLU A 60 -12.83 -19.27 10.06
N PHE A 61 -12.39 -18.50 9.07
CA PHE A 61 -11.06 -17.91 9.11
C PHE A 61 -10.94 -16.70 10.05
N SER A 62 -12.03 -16.00 10.33
CA SER A 62 -12.05 -14.98 11.39
C SER A 62 -11.88 -15.60 12.78
N GLU A 63 -12.49 -16.76 13.03
CA GLU A 63 -12.29 -17.53 14.26
C GLU A 63 -10.88 -18.14 14.31
N ALA A 64 -10.40 -18.70 13.19
CA ALA A 64 -9.06 -19.26 13.09
C ALA A 64 -7.96 -18.23 13.44
N GLU A 65 -8.11 -16.98 13.00
CA GLU A 65 -7.18 -15.90 13.32
C GLU A 65 -7.08 -15.67 14.84
N LEU A 66 -8.20 -15.75 15.56
CA LEU A 66 -8.20 -15.66 17.02
C LEU A 66 -7.48 -16.85 17.69
N PHE A 67 -7.60 -18.06 17.15
CA PHE A 67 -6.85 -19.22 17.66
C PHE A 67 -5.33 -19.07 17.43
N LEU A 68 -4.90 -18.44 16.33
CA LEU A 68 -3.50 -18.10 16.12
C LEU A 68 -3.00 -17.10 17.16
N LEU A 69 -3.77 -16.05 17.43
CA LEU A 69 -3.42 -15.04 18.44
C LEU A 69 -3.38 -15.63 19.85
N LYS A 70 -4.20 -16.65 20.13
CA LYS A 70 -4.19 -17.42 21.38
C LYS A 70 -2.93 -18.32 21.51
N GLY A 71 -2.15 -18.50 20.45
CA GLY A 71 -0.95 -19.33 20.49
C GLY A 71 -1.19 -20.81 20.16
N MET A 72 -2.21 -21.12 19.37
CA MET A 72 -2.42 -22.49 18.88
C MET A 72 -1.16 -23.03 18.20
N ASN A 73 -0.82 -24.30 18.45
CA ASN A 73 0.33 -24.93 17.82
C ASN A 73 0.27 -24.86 16.30
N ARG A 74 1.37 -24.40 15.65
CA ARG A 74 1.40 -24.15 14.20
C ARG A 74 1.06 -25.39 13.37
N VAL A 75 1.56 -26.55 13.72
CA VAL A 75 1.28 -27.80 12.96
C VAL A 75 -0.18 -28.21 13.11
N GLN A 76 -0.75 -28.11 14.32
CA GLN A 76 -2.17 -28.38 14.55
C GLN A 76 -3.04 -27.40 13.77
N PHE A 77 -2.69 -26.10 13.75
CA PHE A 77 -3.38 -25.09 12.99
C PHE A 77 -3.35 -25.40 11.48
N TYR A 78 -2.18 -25.69 10.93
CA TYR A 78 -2.02 -26.06 9.52
C TYR A 78 -2.88 -27.26 9.15
N ASN A 79 -2.82 -28.33 9.96
CA ASN A 79 -3.61 -29.55 9.72
C ASN A 79 -5.12 -29.30 9.74
N ARG A 80 -5.60 -28.36 10.58
CA ARG A 80 -7.00 -28.05 10.72
C ARG A 80 -7.54 -27.13 9.61
N TYR A 81 -6.78 -26.10 9.25
CA TYR A 81 -7.29 -25.01 8.42
C TYR A 81 -6.72 -24.94 7.00
N PHE A 82 -5.53 -25.49 6.75
CA PHE A 82 -4.88 -25.36 5.44
C PHE A 82 -4.65 -26.68 4.72
N LYS A 83 -4.44 -27.78 5.46
CA LYS A 83 -4.14 -29.06 4.87
C LYS A 83 -5.32 -29.59 4.04
N SER A 84 -5.02 -30.01 2.80
CA SER A 84 -5.97 -30.69 1.89
C SER A 84 -7.23 -29.86 1.53
N ARG A 85 -7.14 -28.54 1.58
CA ARG A 85 -8.24 -27.63 1.21
C ARG A 85 -7.92 -26.85 -0.06
N THR A 86 -8.97 -26.53 -0.82
CA THR A 86 -8.91 -25.47 -1.82
C THR A 86 -8.75 -24.15 -1.09
N LEU A 87 -7.78 -23.32 -1.52
CA LEU A 87 -7.52 -22.03 -0.88
C LEU A 87 -8.53 -20.99 -1.37
N PRO A 88 -9.37 -20.43 -0.50
CA PRO A 88 -10.36 -19.41 -0.87
C PRO A 88 -9.68 -18.03 -0.98
N LEU A 89 -8.92 -17.83 -2.07
CA LEU A 89 -8.04 -16.68 -2.27
C LEU A 89 -8.79 -15.34 -2.40
N ASP A 90 -10.05 -15.38 -2.72
CA ASP A 90 -11.00 -14.27 -2.81
C ASP A 90 -11.60 -13.86 -1.45
N ASN A 91 -11.42 -14.70 -0.41
CA ASN A 91 -11.98 -14.44 0.91
C ASN A 91 -11.02 -13.62 1.79
N PRO A 92 -11.38 -12.40 2.21
CA PRO A 92 -10.48 -11.51 2.96
C PRO A 92 -10.09 -12.05 4.34
N ALA A 93 -10.95 -12.83 5.02
CA ALA A 93 -10.61 -13.44 6.30
C ALA A 93 -9.55 -14.55 6.13
N PHE A 94 -9.68 -15.37 5.07
CA PHE A 94 -8.63 -16.34 4.73
C PHE A 94 -7.30 -15.64 4.45
N VAL A 95 -7.31 -14.61 3.61
CA VAL A 95 -6.09 -13.86 3.24
C VAL A 95 -5.41 -13.24 4.47
N SER A 96 -6.19 -12.66 5.40
CA SER A 96 -5.67 -12.11 6.65
C SER A 96 -5.06 -13.20 7.53
N CYS A 97 -5.80 -14.28 7.77
CA CYS A 97 -5.35 -15.42 8.56
C CYS A 97 -4.10 -16.08 7.98
N PHE A 98 -4.03 -16.24 6.64
CA PHE A 98 -2.87 -16.80 5.94
C PHE A 98 -1.63 -15.92 6.11
N LYS A 99 -1.77 -14.60 5.95
CA LYS A 99 -0.68 -13.65 6.17
C LYS A 99 -0.18 -13.67 7.61
N LEU A 100 -1.08 -13.70 8.58
CA LEU A 100 -0.71 -13.79 9.99
C LEU A 100 0.02 -15.11 10.31
N TYR A 101 -0.44 -16.23 9.75
CA TYR A 101 0.17 -17.53 9.98
C TYR A 101 1.59 -17.62 9.41
N TYR A 102 1.83 -17.10 8.20
CA TYR A 102 3.12 -17.14 7.52
C TYR A 102 3.93 -15.84 7.66
N GLN A 103 3.55 -14.94 8.57
CA GLN A 103 4.33 -13.73 8.84
C GLN A 103 5.77 -14.08 9.24
N ASN A 104 6.72 -13.22 8.86
CA ASN A 104 8.14 -13.41 9.11
C ASN A 104 8.73 -14.72 8.53
N LEU A 105 8.11 -15.31 7.49
CA LEU A 105 8.58 -16.54 6.87
C LEU A 105 10.03 -16.42 6.39
N LEU A 106 10.41 -15.28 5.81
CA LEU A 106 11.71 -15.03 5.20
C LEU A 106 12.71 -14.36 6.14
N THR A 107 12.33 -14.10 7.40
CA THR A 107 13.17 -13.41 8.40
C THR A 107 13.19 -14.15 9.73
N GLY A 108 14.16 -13.84 10.58
CA GLY A 108 14.22 -14.39 11.94
C GLY A 108 14.48 -15.90 12.03
N ARG A 109 15.05 -16.49 10.97
CA ARG A 109 15.37 -17.91 10.91
C ARG A 109 16.76 -18.20 11.48
N LYS A 110 17.02 -19.47 11.82
CA LYS A 110 18.37 -19.93 12.18
C LYS A 110 19.35 -19.54 11.06
N SER A 111 20.60 -19.25 11.41
CA SER A 111 21.59 -18.64 10.51
C SER A 111 21.75 -19.39 9.16
N GLU A 112 21.75 -20.72 9.18
CA GLU A 112 21.88 -21.53 7.95
C GLU A 112 20.68 -21.36 7.01
N LEU A 113 19.46 -21.46 7.54
CA LEU A 113 18.24 -21.28 6.75
C LEU A 113 18.12 -19.84 6.23
N GLN A 114 18.46 -18.86 7.07
CA GLN A 114 18.47 -17.45 6.67
C GLN A 114 19.46 -17.20 5.53
N ALA A 115 20.66 -17.81 5.57
CA ALA A 115 21.64 -17.70 4.49
C ALA A 115 21.11 -18.30 3.17
N LYS A 116 20.42 -19.45 3.22
CA LYS A 116 19.78 -20.07 2.05
C LYS A 116 18.69 -19.16 1.46
N ILE A 117 17.84 -18.53 2.30
CA ILE A 117 16.82 -17.59 1.87
C ILE A 117 17.44 -16.37 1.18
N VAL A 118 18.44 -15.73 1.83
CA VAL A 118 19.14 -14.56 1.27
C VAL A 118 19.80 -14.90 -0.07
N LYS A 119 20.45 -16.08 -0.17
CA LYS A 119 21.05 -16.55 -1.42
C LYS A 119 20.01 -16.78 -2.51
N ALA A 120 18.87 -17.42 -2.19
CA ALA A 120 17.79 -17.65 -3.14
C ALA A 120 17.23 -16.34 -3.72
N ILE A 121 17.11 -15.29 -2.90
CA ILE A 121 16.61 -14.00 -3.30
C ILE A 121 17.68 -13.18 -4.03
N ASN A 122 18.79 -12.88 -3.37
CA ASN A 122 19.76 -11.90 -3.86
C ASN A 122 20.64 -12.42 -4.99
N ALA A 123 21.05 -13.70 -4.91
CA ALA A 123 21.97 -14.31 -5.87
C ALA A 123 21.24 -15.10 -6.97
N ASN A 124 20.37 -16.03 -6.58
CA ASN A 124 19.67 -16.87 -7.56
C ASN A 124 18.51 -16.14 -8.24
N ARG A 125 17.88 -15.18 -7.56
CA ARG A 125 16.74 -14.39 -8.07
C ARG A 125 15.61 -15.29 -8.57
N SER A 126 15.36 -16.40 -7.88
CA SER A 126 14.44 -17.45 -8.30
C SER A 126 13.41 -17.77 -7.23
N LEU A 127 12.13 -17.58 -7.58
CA LEU A 127 11.02 -17.95 -6.72
C LEU A 127 10.92 -19.46 -6.53
N GLN A 128 11.26 -20.24 -7.56
CA GLN A 128 11.31 -21.70 -7.46
C GLN A 128 12.35 -22.15 -6.42
N ILE A 129 13.60 -21.67 -6.54
CA ILE A 129 14.65 -22.00 -5.57
C ILE A 129 14.26 -21.55 -4.15
N LEU A 130 13.63 -20.38 -4.01
CA LEU A 130 13.14 -19.94 -2.71
C LEU A 130 12.09 -20.89 -2.13
N THR A 131 11.16 -21.38 -2.95
CA THR A 131 10.16 -22.37 -2.48
C THR A 131 10.81 -23.69 -2.09
N GLU A 132 11.86 -24.12 -2.78
CA GLU A 132 12.61 -25.35 -2.48
C GLU A 132 13.32 -25.31 -1.11
N VAL A 133 13.71 -24.12 -0.64
CA VAL A 133 14.30 -23.93 0.70
C VAL A 133 13.37 -24.43 1.82
N PHE A 134 12.06 -24.47 1.57
CA PHE A 134 11.03 -24.83 2.56
C PHE A 134 10.44 -26.24 2.36
N LEU A 135 11.02 -27.08 1.51
CA LEU A 135 10.51 -28.45 1.24
C LEU A 135 10.41 -29.34 2.50
N THR A 136 11.26 -29.12 3.47
CA THR A 136 11.30 -29.88 4.73
C THR A 136 10.34 -29.35 5.80
N ASP A 137 9.73 -28.20 5.58
CA ASP A 137 8.76 -27.61 6.54
C ASP A 137 7.42 -28.34 6.45
N SER A 138 6.99 -28.95 7.56
CA SER A 138 5.75 -29.74 7.63
C SER A 138 4.49 -28.90 7.37
N THR A 139 4.56 -27.59 7.49
CA THR A 139 3.45 -26.65 7.23
C THR A 139 3.49 -26.06 5.82
N LEU A 140 4.48 -26.44 5.01
CA LEU A 140 4.69 -25.96 3.64
C LEU A 140 4.79 -27.10 2.63
N GLN A 141 4.15 -28.25 2.90
CA GLN A 141 4.21 -29.43 2.02
C GLN A 141 3.49 -29.20 0.69
N SER A 142 2.35 -28.50 0.69
CA SER A 142 1.66 -28.12 -0.54
C SER A 142 2.48 -27.09 -1.34
N SER A 143 2.77 -27.39 -2.62
CA SER A 143 3.49 -26.47 -3.52
C SER A 143 2.75 -25.14 -3.67
N ARG A 144 1.41 -25.18 -3.75
CA ARG A 144 0.56 -23.98 -3.85
C ARG A 144 0.66 -23.10 -2.60
N ILE A 145 0.54 -23.69 -1.42
CA ILE A 145 0.70 -22.97 -0.14
C ILE A 145 2.11 -22.40 -0.02
N ARG A 146 3.13 -23.18 -0.34
CA ARG A 146 4.53 -22.78 -0.26
C ARG A 146 4.84 -21.59 -1.16
N ARG A 147 4.35 -21.62 -2.41
CA ARG A 147 4.51 -20.49 -3.36
C ARG A 147 3.79 -19.24 -2.86
N LEU A 148 2.52 -19.35 -2.43
CA LEU A 148 1.76 -18.24 -1.88
C LEU A 148 2.43 -17.63 -0.65
N ALA A 149 2.93 -18.45 0.26
CA ALA A 149 3.65 -18.00 1.45
C ALA A 149 4.96 -17.28 1.09
N CYS A 150 5.71 -17.77 0.09
CA CYS A 150 6.91 -17.10 -0.41
C CYS A 150 6.57 -15.74 -1.07
N VAL A 151 5.53 -15.67 -1.90
CA VAL A 151 5.07 -14.41 -2.52
C VAL A 151 4.70 -13.37 -1.45
N ASN A 152 3.93 -13.77 -0.42
CA ASN A 152 3.62 -12.87 0.70
C ASN A 152 4.87 -12.46 1.49
N GLY A 153 5.78 -13.41 1.74
CA GLY A 153 7.04 -13.12 2.40
C GLY A 153 7.93 -12.14 1.61
N LEU A 154 8.01 -12.27 0.28
CA LEU A 154 8.73 -11.31 -0.58
C LEU A 154 8.14 -9.90 -0.47
N LYS A 155 6.80 -9.78 -0.45
CA LYS A 155 6.13 -8.50 -0.22
C LYS A 155 6.48 -7.90 1.16
N GLU A 156 6.50 -8.73 2.21
CA GLU A 156 6.82 -8.32 3.58
C GLU A 156 8.25 -7.77 3.70
N VAL A 157 9.22 -8.41 3.04
CA VAL A 157 10.64 -8.04 3.15
C VAL A 157 11.13 -7.04 2.11
N TYR A 158 10.27 -6.52 1.25
CA TYR A 158 10.65 -5.65 0.13
C TYR A 158 11.46 -4.41 0.55
N TYR A 159 11.16 -3.83 1.73
CA TYR A 159 11.89 -2.68 2.27
C TYR A 159 13.00 -3.06 3.27
N ASN A 160 13.24 -4.35 3.49
CA ASN A 160 14.32 -4.81 4.36
C ASN A 160 15.65 -4.75 3.62
N LYS A 161 16.62 -4.02 4.18
CA LYS A 161 17.94 -3.77 3.59
C LYS A 161 18.78 -5.03 3.31
N SER A 162 18.44 -6.17 3.90
CA SER A 162 19.13 -7.44 3.66
C SER A 162 18.78 -8.09 2.33
N PHE A 163 17.75 -7.60 1.64
CA PHE A 163 17.23 -8.16 0.40
C PHE A 163 17.28 -7.16 -0.75
N ASP A 164 17.69 -7.64 -1.92
CA ASP A 164 17.72 -6.86 -3.15
C ASP A 164 16.29 -6.68 -3.70
N ARG A 165 15.82 -5.42 -3.75
CA ARG A 165 14.49 -5.08 -4.26
C ARG A 165 14.30 -5.48 -5.71
N SER A 166 15.33 -5.30 -6.55
CA SER A 166 15.24 -5.65 -7.97
C SER A 166 15.09 -7.15 -8.17
N ALA A 167 15.73 -7.95 -7.31
CA ALA A 167 15.57 -9.39 -7.30
C ALA A 167 14.15 -9.80 -6.90
N ILE A 168 13.58 -9.18 -5.86
CA ILE A 168 12.18 -9.43 -5.44
C ILE A 168 11.22 -9.08 -6.57
N GLU A 169 11.39 -7.93 -7.22
CA GLU A 169 10.57 -7.50 -8.35
C GLU A 169 10.62 -8.50 -9.51
N MET A 170 11.81 -9.01 -9.83
CA MET A 170 12.01 -10.05 -10.84
C MET A 170 11.32 -11.35 -10.46
N MET A 171 11.47 -11.79 -9.21
CA MET A 171 10.87 -13.04 -8.70
C MET A 171 9.34 -13.00 -8.72
N LEU A 172 8.72 -11.85 -8.37
CA LEU A 172 7.27 -11.69 -8.40
C LEU A 172 6.67 -11.72 -9.82
N ARG A 173 7.51 -11.56 -10.85
CA ARG A 173 7.12 -11.66 -12.27
C ARG A 173 7.35 -13.04 -12.86
N GLN A 174 7.93 -13.97 -12.11
CA GLN A 174 8.16 -15.33 -12.59
C GLN A 174 6.85 -16.12 -12.59
N PRO A 175 6.43 -16.65 -13.75
CA PRO A 175 5.19 -17.41 -13.83
C PRO A 175 5.28 -18.72 -13.03
N SER A 176 4.13 -19.21 -12.62
CA SER A 176 3.95 -20.58 -12.18
C SER A 176 3.73 -21.48 -13.37
N GLU A 177 4.08 -22.74 -13.28
CA GLU A 177 3.88 -23.65 -14.40
C GLU A 177 2.39 -23.92 -14.70
N ASN A 178 1.48 -23.84 -13.71
CA ASN A 178 0.08 -24.20 -13.88
C ASN A 178 -0.88 -23.54 -12.87
N ASP A 179 -0.63 -22.35 -12.36
CA ASP A 179 -1.50 -21.70 -11.37
C ASP A 179 -1.68 -20.20 -11.66
N ALA A 180 -2.64 -19.89 -12.53
CA ALA A 180 -2.96 -18.53 -12.93
C ALA A 180 -3.40 -17.62 -11.77
N ASP A 181 -4.03 -18.19 -10.72
CA ASP A 181 -4.44 -17.43 -9.55
C ASP A 181 -3.22 -16.92 -8.78
N LEU A 182 -2.21 -17.79 -8.57
CA LEU A 182 -0.97 -17.39 -7.90
C LEU A 182 -0.16 -16.40 -8.73
N ASP A 183 -0.19 -16.52 -10.05
CA ASP A 183 0.46 -15.55 -10.94
C ASP A 183 -0.22 -14.19 -10.86
N SER A 184 -1.55 -14.17 -10.82
CA SER A 184 -2.33 -12.95 -10.62
C SER A 184 -2.02 -12.29 -9.27
N ILE A 185 -1.93 -13.07 -8.18
CA ILE A 185 -1.56 -12.58 -6.86
C ILE A 185 -0.14 -12.01 -6.85
N ALA A 186 0.81 -12.70 -7.47
CA ALA A 186 2.20 -12.23 -7.55
C ALA A 186 2.31 -10.94 -8.38
N ALA A 187 1.61 -10.86 -9.52
CA ALA A 187 1.53 -9.66 -10.35
C ALA A 187 0.89 -8.48 -9.57
N HIS A 188 -0.17 -8.75 -8.81
CA HIS A 188 -0.79 -7.73 -7.94
C HIS A 188 0.18 -7.26 -6.84
N CYS A 189 0.92 -8.18 -6.20
CA CYS A 189 1.96 -7.81 -5.23
C CYS A 189 3.05 -6.95 -5.89
N TYR A 190 3.52 -7.33 -7.08
CA TYR A 190 4.48 -6.55 -7.85
C TYR A 190 3.95 -5.13 -8.13
N ALA A 191 2.75 -5.01 -8.68
CA ALA A 191 2.12 -3.73 -8.97
C ALA A 191 1.97 -2.86 -7.71
N GLN A 192 1.57 -3.46 -6.58
CA GLN A 192 1.49 -2.74 -5.30
C GLN A 192 2.85 -2.26 -4.80
N LEU A 193 3.91 -3.06 -4.95
CA LEU A 193 5.25 -2.72 -4.47
C LEU A 193 5.92 -1.66 -5.34
N THR A 194 5.74 -1.72 -6.65
CA THR A 194 6.34 -0.80 -7.62
C THR A 194 5.49 0.44 -7.89
N ARG A 195 4.24 0.48 -7.40
CA ARG A 195 3.39 1.67 -7.51
C ARG A 195 4.11 2.90 -6.94
N CYS A 196 4.09 3.98 -7.68
CA CYS A 196 4.77 5.24 -7.33
C CYS A 196 6.31 5.14 -7.26
N LYS A 197 6.91 4.15 -7.89
CA LYS A 197 8.36 4.08 -8.08
C LYS A 197 8.78 4.97 -9.25
N GLY A 198 9.98 5.55 -9.16
CA GLY A 198 10.57 6.29 -10.30
C GLY A 198 10.60 5.43 -11.57
N GLY A 199 10.20 5.99 -12.70
CA GLY A 199 10.08 5.32 -13.98
C GLY A 199 8.76 4.53 -14.18
N THR A 200 7.80 4.59 -13.24
CA THR A 200 6.45 4.02 -13.44
C THR A 200 5.43 5.10 -13.81
N PRO A 201 4.36 4.75 -14.55
CA PRO A 201 3.30 5.71 -14.81
C PRO A 201 2.70 6.25 -13.51
N PHE A 202 2.42 7.56 -13.48
CA PHE A 202 1.69 8.16 -12.38
C PHE A 202 0.26 7.61 -12.36
N PRO A 203 -0.28 7.20 -11.20
CA PRO A 203 -1.64 6.68 -11.10
C PRO A 203 -2.68 7.72 -11.54
N ASP A 204 -3.70 7.29 -12.26
CA ASP A 204 -4.82 8.17 -12.58
C ASP A 204 -5.64 8.50 -11.33
N LEU A 205 -5.86 9.80 -11.13
CA LEU A 205 -6.54 10.37 -9.99
C LEU A 205 -7.76 11.17 -10.44
N VAL A 206 -8.81 11.11 -9.66
CA VAL A 206 -9.96 12.00 -9.79
C VAL A 206 -9.76 13.17 -8.83
N LEU A 207 -9.36 14.31 -9.37
CA LEU A 207 -9.19 15.56 -8.63
C LEU A 207 -10.33 16.52 -9.01
N THR A 208 -10.55 17.55 -8.21
CA THR A 208 -11.48 18.63 -8.54
C THR A 208 -10.82 19.99 -8.37
N ASP A 209 -11.14 20.91 -9.24
CA ASP A 209 -10.67 22.30 -9.16
C ASP A 209 -11.52 23.17 -8.23
N GLU A 210 -11.26 24.47 -8.24
CA GLU A 210 -12.00 25.47 -7.47
C GLU A 210 -13.48 25.59 -7.87
N ALA A 211 -13.81 25.24 -9.12
CA ALA A 211 -15.17 25.22 -9.64
C ALA A 211 -15.89 23.88 -9.40
N GLN A 212 -15.25 22.94 -8.71
CA GLN A 212 -15.68 21.56 -8.51
C GLN A 212 -15.78 20.75 -9.83
N GLU A 213 -15.08 21.15 -10.87
CA GLU A 213 -14.98 20.39 -12.09
C GLU A 213 -13.91 19.30 -11.97
N ARG A 214 -14.16 18.17 -12.65
CA ARG A 214 -13.22 17.03 -12.62
C ARG A 214 -11.98 17.34 -13.42
N TRP A 215 -10.86 17.03 -12.81
CA TRP A 215 -9.54 17.23 -13.38
C TRP A 215 -8.68 15.96 -13.27
N SER A 216 -7.82 15.73 -14.23
CA SER A 216 -6.87 14.60 -14.23
C SER A 216 -5.47 15.05 -14.61
N VAL A 217 -4.46 14.45 -13.96
CA VAL A 217 -3.04 14.71 -14.25
C VAL A 217 -2.68 14.37 -15.70
N SER A 218 -3.36 13.40 -16.32
CA SER A 218 -3.16 13.03 -17.72
C SER A 218 -3.44 14.16 -18.71
N GLN A 219 -4.23 15.17 -18.33
CA GLN A 219 -4.50 16.35 -19.16
C GLN A 219 -3.26 17.25 -19.32
N LEU A 220 -2.25 17.11 -18.44
CA LEU A 220 -1.00 17.85 -18.50
C LEU A 220 0.11 17.13 -19.28
N ALA A 221 -0.22 16.07 -20.02
CA ALA A 221 0.76 15.37 -20.82
C ALA A 221 1.49 16.31 -21.80
N GLY A 222 2.82 16.19 -21.86
CA GLY A 222 3.69 17.04 -22.69
C GLY A 222 4.48 18.09 -21.91
N VAL A 223 4.19 18.29 -20.61
CA VAL A 223 4.96 19.18 -19.72
C VAL A 223 5.26 18.43 -18.43
N PRO A 224 6.47 18.53 -17.88
CA PRO A 224 6.75 18.02 -16.54
C PRO A 224 5.89 18.71 -15.49
N VAL A 225 5.43 17.94 -14.51
CA VAL A 225 4.53 18.42 -13.47
C VAL A 225 5.10 18.12 -12.08
N TYR A 226 5.09 19.12 -11.21
CA TYR A 226 5.34 18.95 -9.79
C TYR A 226 4.03 19.03 -9.03
N LEU A 227 3.54 17.87 -8.56
CA LEU A 227 2.34 17.77 -7.73
C LEU A 227 2.75 17.83 -6.26
N TYR A 228 2.24 18.81 -5.54
CA TYR A 228 2.52 19.01 -4.14
C TYR A 228 1.27 18.79 -3.29
N PHE A 229 1.27 17.73 -2.49
CA PHE A 229 0.18 17.35 -1.58
C PHE A 229 0.35 18.06 -0.25
N PHE A 230 -0.63 18.86 0.11
CA PHE A 230 -0.63 19.68 1.32
C PHE A 230 -1.95 19.56 2.08
N ALA A 231 -2.00 20.09 3.31
CA ALA A 231 -3.23 20.32 4.02
C ALA A 231 -3.16 21.69 4.72
N THR A 232 -4.28 22.37 4.81
CA THR A 232 -4.37 23.72 5.39
C THR A 232 -4.07 23.75 6.88
N TRP A 233 -4.31 22.65 7.59
CA TRP A 233 -3.96 22.47 9.01
C TRP A 233 -2.49 22.16 9.25
N SER A 234 -1.68 21.95 8.20
CA SER A 234 -0.26 21.58 8.31
C SER A 234 0.67 22.80 8.09
N PRO A 235 1.25 23.39 9.15
CA PRO A 235 2.13 24.55 9.01
C PRO A 235 3.34 24.28 8.11
N ASN A 236 3.89 23.06 8.15
CA ASN A 236 5.01 22.69 7.29
C ASN A 236 4.60 22.66 5.82
N SER A 237 3.39 22.20 5.50
CA SER A 237 2.87 22.23 4.14
C SER A 237 2.75 23.65 3.62
N LEU A 238 2.18 24.55 4.42
CA LEU A 238 1.96 25.96 4.01
C LEU A 238 3.28 26.72 3.84
N LYS A 239 4.29 26.43 4.67
CA LYS A 239 5.63 27.02 4.54
C LYS A 239 6.31 26.62 3.23
N GLU A 240 6.19 25.37 2.82
CA GLU A 240 6.76 24.88 1.55
C GLU A 240 5.99 25.42 0.34
N LEU A 241 4.68 25.63 0.43
CA LEU A 241 3.87 26.25 -0.63
C LEU A 241 4.38 27.67 -0.99
N GLN A 242 4.82 28.44 -0.01
CA GLN A 242 5.39 29.78 -0.25
C GLN A 242 6.68 29.72 -1.08
N LEU A 243 7.45 28.64 -0.96
CA LEU A 243 8.65 28.42 -1.78
C LEU A 243 8.28 28.00 -3.21
N LEU A 244 7.19 27.25 -3.37
CA LEU A 244 6.72 26.81 -4.70
C LEU A 244 6.33 27.96 -5.61
N GLU A 245 5.77 29.05 -5.09
CA GLU A 245 5.47 30.27 -5.85
C GLU A 245 6.73 30.78 -6.59
N ARG A 246 7.87 30.83 -5.88
CA ARG A 246 9.14 31.27 -6.47
C ARG A 246 9.67 30.29 -7.53
N TRP A 247 9.45 29.01 -7.30
CA TRP A 247 9.87 27.99 -8.27
C TRP A 247 8.98 28.02 -9.52
N LYS A 248 7.66 28.24 -9.37
CA LYS A 248 6.74 28.44 -10.49
C LYS A 248 7.18 29.60 -11.37
N GLU A 249 7.52 30.74 -10.77
CA GLU A 249 8.02 31.89 -11.51
C GLU A 249 9.32 31.56 -12.27
N LYS A 250 10.28 30.92 -11.60
CA LYS A 250 11.58 30.56 -12.18
C LYS A 250 11.50 29.54 -13.33
N PHE A 251 10.55 28.60 -13.24
CA PHE A 251 10.38 27.50 -14.21
C PHE A 251 9.15 27.67 -15.10
N GLN A 252 8.60 28.86 -15.18
CA GLN A 252 7.40 29.18 -15.96
C GLN A 252 7.50 28.62 -17.40
N GLY A 253 6.47 27.87 -17.82
CA GLY A 253 6.37 27.23 -19.14
C GLY A 253 7.31 26.03 -19.36
N ARG A 254 8.08 25.63 -18.35
CA ARG A 254 8.99 24.47 -18.41
C ARG A 254 8.57 23.35 -17.44
N VAL A 255 7.96 23.69 -16.34
CA VAL A 255 7.40 22.77 -15.33
C VAL A 255 6.12 23.38 -14.81
N GLU A 256 5.07 22.59 -14.72
CA GLU A 256 3.81 22.97 -14.06
C GLU A 256 3.86 22.63 -12.57
N PHE A 257 3.35 23.53 -11.73
CA PHE A 257 3.32 23.37 -10.28
C PHE A 257 1.89 23.41 -9.79
N ILE A 258 1.43 22.34 -9.15
CA ILE A 258 0.05 22.17 -8.72
C ILE A 258 0.02 21.77 -7.25
N GLY A 259 -0.73 22.56 -6.45
CA GLY A 259 -1.05 22.21 -5.07
C GLY A 259 -2.28 21.30 -5.00
N VAL A 260 -2.13 20.14 -4.37
CA VAL A 260 -3.22 19.18 -4.16
C VAL A 260 -3.61 19.21 -2.68
N SER A 261 -4.76 19.78 -2.35
CA SER A 261 -5.26 19.78 -0.97
C SER A 261 -5.69 18.36 -0.56
N MET A 262 -5.26 17.97 0.63
CA MET A 262 -5.63 16.72 1.30
C MET A 262 -6.48 17.00 2.56
N ASP A 263 -7.13 18.17 2.61
CA ASP A 263 -8.06 18.46 3.68
C ASP A 263 -9.28 17.52 3.63
N ASP A 264 -9.79 17.14 4.78
CA ASP A 264 -10.93 16.21 4.86
C ASP A 264 -12.22 16.87 4.34
N ASP A 265 -12.37 18.18 4.54
CA ASP A 265 -13.51 18.95 4.08
C ASP A 265 -13.11 19.92 2.96
N TYR A 266 -13.89 19.91 1.87
CA TYR A 266 -13.73 20.86 0.75
C TYR A 266 -13.88 22.32 1.19
N SER A 267 -14.67 22.59 2.24
CA SER A 267 -14.86 23.94 2.76
C SER A 267 -13.58 24.55 3.33
N ASP A 268 -12.71 23.76 3.96
CA ASP A 268 -11.42 24.21 4.50
C ASP A 268 -10.46 24.60 3.36
N PHE A 269 -10.41 23.78 2.31
CA PHE A 269 -9.66 24.07 1.10
C PHE A 269 -10.14 25.38 0.45
N ARG A 270 -11.44 25.53 0.26
CA ARG A 270 -12.03 26.74 -0.34
C ARG A 270 -11.74 28.00 0.49
N LYS A 271 -11.91 27.91 1.81
CA LYS A 271 -11.60 29.01 2.72
C LYS A 271 -10.13 29.43 2.59
N TYR A 272 -9.23 28.46 2.51
CA TYR A 272 -7.81 28.74 2.30
C TYR A 272 -7.56 29.56 1.02
N LEU A 273 -8.20 29.21 -0.08
CA LEU A 273 -8.06 29.94 -1.35
C LEU A 273 -8.62 31.38 -1.25
N GLU A 274 -9.78 31.56 -0.59
CA GLU A 274 -10.40 32.87 -0.35
C GLU A 274 -9.50 33.78 0.52
N GLU A 275 -8.78 33.21 1.49
CA GLU A 275 -7.85 33.92 2.36
C GLU A 275 -6.52 34.27 1.66
N HIS A 276 -6.19 33.56 0.55
CA HIS A 276 -4.92 33.71 -0.17
C HIS A 276 -5.09 34.05 -1.66
N PRO A 277 -5.83 35.12 -2.03
CA PRO A 277 -6.19 35.39 -3.43
C PRO A 277 -5.03 35.81 -4.32
N LYS A 278 -3.84 36.04 -3.76
CA LYS A 278 -2.64 36.43 -4.51
C LYS A 278 -1.74 35.27 -4.91
N GLN A 279 -2.11 34.05 -4.54
CA GLN A 279 -1.33 32.87 -4.93
C GLN A 279 -1.44 32.63 -6.43
N THR A 280 -0.33 32.31 -7.04
CA THR A 280 -0.22 32.06 -8.49
C THR A 280 -0.21 30.57 -8.82
N LEU A 281 -0.05 29.71 -7.81
CA LEU A 281 -0.14 28.26 -7.97
C LEU A 281 -1.55 27.84 -8.39
N ASP A 282 -1.59 26.79 -9.16
CA ASP A 282 -2.87 26.11 -9.45
C ASP A 282 -3.17 25.12 -8.34
N PHE A 283 -4.42 25.11 -7.87
CA PHE A 283 -4.86 24.28 -6.76
C PHE A 283 -5.99 23.35 -7.15
N VAL A 284 -5.92 22.13 -6.65
CA VAL A 284 -6.97 21.12 -6.81
C VAL A 284 -7.24 20.41 -5.49
N TYR A 285 -8.44 19.89 -5.34
CA TYR A 285 -8.84 19.11 -4.17
C TYR A 285 -8.66 17.62 -4.41
N GLY A 286 -7.84 16.98 -3.59
CA GLY A 286 -7.43 15.58 -3.75
C GLY A 286 -8.43 14.58 -3.21
N ASN A 287 -9.10 14.89 -2.08
CA ASN A 287 -10.03 13.95 -1.44
C ASN A 287 -11.36 13.76 -2.21
N ALA A 288 -11.47 14.33 -3.41
CA ALA A 288 -12.46 13.92 -4.40
C ALA A 288 -12.27 12.45 -4.85
N ASP A 289 -11.04 11.93 -4.79
CA ASP A 289 -10.74 10.50 -4.98
C ASP A 289 -10.61 9.82 -3.60
N PRO A 290 -11.59 9.01 -3.17
CA PRO A 290 -11.56 8.37 -1.84
C PRO A 290 -10.42 7.37 -1.66
N PHE A 291 -9.74 7.00 -2.75
CA PHE A 291 -8.62 6.06 -2.76
C PHE A 291 -7.26 6.74 -3.01
N ILE A 292 -7.20 8.06 -3.01
CA ILE A 292 -5.97 8.82 -3.33
C ILE A 292 -4.80 8.42 -2.44
N GLN A 293 -5.03 8.30 -1.13
CA GLN A 293 -3.99 7.92 -0.17
C GLN A 293 -3.44 6.51 -0.45
N GLU A 294 -4.33 5.57 -0.80
CA GLU A 294 -3.92 4.21 -1.15
C GLU A 294 -3.22 4.17 -2.51
N LYS A 295 -3.78 4.83 -3.53
CA LYS A 295 -3.22 4.88 -4.87
C LYS A 295 -1.79 5.44 -4.87
N LEU A 296 -1.54 6.49 -4.10
CA LEU A 296 -0.26 7.18 -4.02
C LEU A 296 0.62 6.73 -2.85
N LYS A 297 0.15 5.83 -1.99
CA LYS A 297 0.83 5.43 -0.74
C LYS A 297 1.14 6.62 0.17
N LEU A 298 0.30 7.64 0.19
CA LEU A 298 0.48 8.81 1.02
C LEU A 298 0.30 8.43 2.50
N LYS A 299 1.31 8.71 3.31
CA LYS A 299 1.29 8.46 4.76
C LYS A 299 1.13 9.74 5.58
N ALA A 300 1.53 10.84 5.00
CA ALA A 300 1.52 12.15 5.64
C ALA A 300 1.65 13.25 4.58
N VAL A 301 1.30 14.48 4.94
CA VAL A 301 1.59 15.70 4.21
C VAL A 301 2.61 16.54 5.00
N PRO A 302 3.48 17.31 4.34
CA PRO A 302 3.59 17.46 2.89
C PRO A 302 4.18 16.23 2.20
N HIS A 303 3.75 16.01 0.96
CA HIS A 303 4.31 15.00 0.06
C HIS A 303 4.33 15.57 -1.37
N ALA A 304 5.18 15.02 -2.24
CA ALA A 304 5.22 15.52 -3.62
C ALA A 304 5.55 14.41 -4.61
N PHE A 305 5.18 14.63 -5.87
CA PHE A 305 5.62 13.82 -7.01
C PHE A 305 6.13 14.74 -8.11
N LEU A 306 7.25 14.37 -8.71
CA LEU A 306 7.75 14.98 -9.91
C LEU A 306 7.50 14.02 -11.08
N ILE A 307 6.71 14.46 -12.06
CA ILE A 307 6.20 13.67 -13.18
C ILE A 307 6.82 14.23 -14.45
N ASP A 308 7.30 13.36 -15.33
CA ASP A 308 7.88 13.78 -16.62
C ASP A 308 6.77 14.10 -17.65
N GLU A 309 7.17 14.62 -18.80
CA GLU A 309 6.26 15.00 -19.90
C GLU A 309 5.46 13.83 -20.49
N ARG A 310 5.84 12.58 -20.17
CA ARG A 310 5.16 11.36 -20.60
C ARG A 310 4.18 10.85 -19.56
N GLY A 311 4.08 11.50 -18.39
CA GLY A 311 3.24 11.08 -17.28
C GLY A 311 3.86 10.02 -16.37
N PHE A 312 5.19 9.83 -16.40
CA PHE A 312 5.89 8.89 -15.53
C PHE A 312 6.51 9.62 -14.34
N ILE A 313 6.56 8.96 -13.19
CA ILE A 313 7.22 9.48 -12.01
C ILE A 313 8.73 9.57 -12.27
N ALA A 314 9.28 10.76 -12.21
CA ALA A 314 10.67 11.01 -12.58
C ALA A 314 11.65 10.60 -11.49
N VAL A 315 11.30 10.78 -10.22
CA VAL A 315 12.15 10.47 -9.07
C VAL A 315 11.40 9.66 -8.01
N GLU A 316 12.06 8.68 -7.42
CA GLU A 316 11.45 7.78 -6.40
C GLU A 316 11.22 8.49 -5.06
N ILE A 317 12.09 9.44 -4.71
CA ILE A 317 12.01 10.20 -3.45
C ILE A 317 11.61 11.62 -3.82
N PRO A 318 10.43 12.08 -3.42
CA PRO A 318 10.01 13.44 -3.68
C PRO A 318 10.94 14.41 -2.94
N LEU A 319 11.49 15.35 -3.69
CA LEU A 319 12.28 16.43 -3.13
C LEU A 319 11.34 17.53 -2.64
N SER A 320 11.58 18.00 -1.42
CA SER A 320 10.90 19.19 -0.89
C SER A 320 11.36 20.44 -1.65
N PRO A 321 10.50 21.46 -1.85
CA PRO A 321 10.89 22.76 -2.40
C PRO A 321 12.06 23.42 -1.68
N SER A 322 12.28 23.12 -0.41
CA SER A 322 13.42 23.61 0.39
C SER A 322 14.69 22.77 0.24
N ASP A 323 14.66 21.62 -0.45
CA ASP A 323 15.83 20.77 -0.63
C ASP A 323 16.83 21.44 -1.58
N PRO A 324 18.14 21.52 -1.24
CA PRO A 324 19.16 22.08 -2.11
C PRO A 324 19.28 21.41 -3.49
N LYS A 325 18.84 20.17 -3.62
CA LYS A 325 18.84 19.40 -4.87
C LYS A 325 17.60 19.62 -5.72
N PHE A 326 16.60 20.34 -5.22
CA PHE A 326 15.31 20.52 -5.88
C PHE A 326 15.47 21.18 -7.25
N GLU A 327 16.23 22.27 -7.32
CA GLU A 327 16.51 22.94 -8.58
C GLU A 327 17.20 22.06 -9.61
N ALA A 328 18.18 21.27 -9.18
CA ALA A 328 18.89 20.36 -10.08
C ALA A 328 17.96 19.29 -10.65
N ALA A 329 17.03 18.75 -9.84
CA ALA A 329 16.03 17.79 -10.28
C ALA A 329 15.05 18.40 -11.29
N LEU A 330 14.58 19.63 -11.06
CA LEU A 330 13.73 20.34 -12.01
C LEU A 330 14.45 20.61 -13.33
N ASN A 331 15.73 21.04 -13.29
CA ASN A 331 16.51 21.30 -14.49
C ASN A 331 16.78 20.04 -15.34
N GLN A 332 16.84 18.86 -14.73
CA GLN A 332 17.00 17.60 -15.47
C GLN A 332 15.76 17.26 -16.31
N LEU A 333 14.58 17.69 -15.88
CA LEU A 333 13.31 17.44 -16.56
C LEU A 333 12.84 18.60 -17.42
N ALA A 334 13.17 19.81 -17.02
CA ALA A 334 12.86 21.02 -17.78
C ALA A 334 13.68 21.01 -19.08
N VAL A 335 13.25 20.22 -20.05
CA VAL A 335 13.79 20.25 -21.41
C VAL A 335 13.60 21.67 -21.93
N ALA A 336 14.61 22.20 -22.66
CA ALA A 336 14.56 23.53 -23.28
C ALA A 336 13.19 23.74 -23.97
N PRO A 337 12.58 24.94 -23.86
CA PRO A 337 11.28 25.20 -24.45
C PRO A 337 11.35 24.77 -25.92
N ALA A 338 10.60 23.76 -26.26
CA ALA A 338 10.47 23.36 -27.64
C ALA A 338 9.74 24.51 -28.34
N ASP A 339 10.39 25.08 -29.34
CA ASP A 339 9.90 26.18 -30.19
C ASP A 339 8.56 25.84 -30.93
N VAL A 340 7.95 24.68 -30.63
CA VAL A 340 6.81 24.11 -31.34
C VAL A 340 5.81 23.41 -30.40
N ARG A 341 5.78 23.69 -29.13
CA ARG A 341 4.69 23.13 -28.32
C ARG A 341 3.52 24.08 -28.32
N GLN A 342 2.41 23.68 -29.00
CA GLN A 342 1.11 24.23 -28.64
C GLN A 342 1.04 24.15 -27.11
N LYS A 343 0.87 25.33 -26.48
CA LYS A 343 0.61 25.35 -25.03
C LYS A 343 -0.43 24.29 -24.74
N PRO A 344 -0.17 23.32 -23.84
CA PRO A 344 -1.26 22.50 -23.36
C PRO A 344 -2.32 23.50 -22.88
N LYS A 345 -3.58 23.28 -23.28
CA LYS A 345 -4.69 24.10 -22.77
C LYS A 345 -4.57 24.07 -21.26
N THR A 346 -4.28 25.21 -20.68
CA THR A 346 -4.32 25.31 -19.22
C THR A 346 -5.75 24.99 -18.83
N TRP A 347 -5.95 24.30 -17.72
CA TRP A 347 -7.31 24.00 -17.20
C TRP A 347 -8.18 25.27 -17.08
N LYS A 348 -7.59 26.47 -17.10
CA LYS A 348 -8.27 27.79 -17.17
C LYS A 348 -8.73 28.16 -18.58
N ASP A 349 -8.41 27.39 -19.62
CA ASP A 349 -8.78 27.65 -21.01
C ASP A 349 -10.06 26.90 -21.42
N HIS A 350 -10.73 26.27 -20.47
CA HIS A 350 -12.07 25.68 -20.54
C HIS A 350 -12.99 26.45 -19.61
#